data_42f524953c9704c8ab85acf209090fcf
#
_entry.id   42f524953c9704c8ab85acf209090fcf
#
_cell.length_a   1.000
_cell.length_b   1.000
_cell.length_c   1.000
_cell.angle_alpha   90.00
_cell.angle_beta   90.00
_cell.angle_gamma   90.00
#
_symmetry.space_group_name_H-M   'P 1'
#
loop_
_entity.id
_entity.type
_entity.pdbx_description
1 polymer ?
#
loop_
_entity_poly.entity_id
_entity_poly.type
_entity_poly.pdbx_seq_one_letter_code
_entity_poly.pdbx_strand_id
1 'polypeptide(L)'
;STFFIRFIMDGVEYEYSFSMTTSEIVKEELHHSPNGRRATVFTRDESKGPEKKNIYDCKSGIRRPMDVAANTSRKTLFISRASQMGRELAQKVFRYFNEQFVLYFANYNTDMVERLLEENREQLLNVLRIADSDIININSRSEQRSYTTAIFDPQNNNNIVSMDNIQKPQLVITTYHRNNPSVSFDFDEESEGTRRLFFMMLTIIDIVKNNKILLVDEIE
;
A
#
# COMPACT_ATOMS: atom_id res chain seq x y z
N SER A 1 -12.98 5.30 16.73
CA SER A 1 -11.51 5.12 16.75
C SER A 1 -10.80 6.43 16.46
N THR A 2 -9.62 6.63 17.05
CA THR A 2 -8.74 7.78 16.80
C THR A 2 -7.38 7.27 16.35
N PHE A 3 -6.83 7.91 15.34
CA PHE A 3 -5.53 7.62 14.75
C PHE A 3 -4.64 8.85 14.88
N PHE A 4 -3.37 8.64 15.16
CA PHE A 4 -2.36 9.69 15.25
C PHE A 4 -1.03 9.19 14.71
N ILE A 5 -0.36 10.05 13.95
CA ILE A 5 1.01 9.80 13.49
C ILE A 5 1.82 11.08 13.50
N ARG A 6 3.10 10.96 13.88
CA ARG A 6 4.11 12.00 13.72
C ARG A 6 5.18 11.49 12.76
N PHE A 7 5.55 12.32 11.78
CA PHE A 7 6.50 11.96 10.74
C PHE A 7 7.31 13.17 10.27
N ILE A 8 8.44 12.90 9.62
CA ILE A 8 9.29 13.92 9.00
C ILE A 8 9.20 13.77 7.49
N MET A 9 8.86 14.84 6.81
CA MET A 9 8.79 14.91 5.35
C MET A 9 9.50 16.19 4.88
N ASP A 10 10.44 16.07 3.94
CA ASP A 10 11.25 17.20 3.44
C ASP A 10 11.96 17.98 4.58
N GLY A 11 12.41 17.28 5.65
CA GLY A 11 13.07 17.89 6.80
C GLY A 11 12.15 18.64 7.76
N VAL A 12 10.84 18.62 7.55
CA VAL A 12 9.82 19.24 8.41
C VAL A 12 9.05 18.16 9.15
N GLU A 13 8.86 18.35 10.46
CA GLU A 13 8.00 17.50 11.29
C GLU A 13 6.53 17.81 11.04
N TYR A 14 5.73 16.77 10.89
CA TYR A 14 4.28 16.81 10.76
C TYR A 14 3.61 15.96 11.83
N GLU A 15 2.45 16.41 12.30
CA GLU A 15 1.53 15.65 13.13
C GLU A 15 0.19 15.57 12.41
N TYR A 16 -0.26 14.36 12.14
CA TYR A 16 -1.54 14.10 11.50
C TYR A 16 -2.39 13.20 12.38
N SER A 17 -3.63 13.61 12.59
CA SER A 17 -4.60 12.80 13.33
C SER A 17 -5.99 12.89 12.72
N PHE A 18 -6.76 11.83 12.91
CA PHE A 18 -8.19 11.83 12.62
C PHE A 18 -8.94 10.89 13.56
N SER A 19 -10.20 11.21 13.78
CA SER A 19 -11.15 10.39 14.53
C SER A 19 -12.32 10.04 13.64
N MET A 20 -12.74 8.78 13.71
CA MET A 20 -13.85 8.27 12.91
C MET A 20 -14.78 7.37 13.72
N THR A 21 -16.03 7.32 13.31
CA THR A 21 -16.99 6.26 13.64
C THR A 21 -16.88 5.12 12.62
N THR A 22 -17.78 4.16 12.65
CA THR A 22 -17.88 3.12 11.62
C THR A 22 -18.22 3.66 10.23
N SER A 23 -18.76 4.88 10.12
CA SER A 23 -19.30 5.43 8.87
C SER A 23 -18.80 6.82 8.49
N GLU A 24 -18.24 7.59 9.42
CA GLU A 24 -17.93 9.00 9.21
C GLU A 24 -16.64 9.44 9.89
N ILE A 25 -15.95 10.40 9.27
CA ILE A 25 -14.85 11.16 9.87
C ILE A 25 -15.44 12.26 10.74
N VAL A 26 -15.12 12.25 12.03
CA VAL A 26 -15.63 13.21 13.01
C VAL A 26 -14.68 14.39 13.19
N LYS A 27 -13.37 14.10 13.26
CA LYS A 27 -12.29 15.09 13.36
C LYS A 27 -11.15 14.73 12.46
N GLU A 28 -10.40 15.74 12.00
CA GLU A 28 -9.18 15.57 11.24
C GLU A 28 -8.29 16.81 11.42
N GLU A 29 -7.01 16.59 11.68
CA GLU A 29 -6.07 17.67 11.96
C GLU A 29 -4.71 17.37 11.31
N LEU A 30 -4.11 18.40 10.73
CA LEU A 30 -2.73 18.38 10.28
C LEU A 30 -2.00 19.60 10.85
N HIS A 31 -0.88 19.33 11.47
CA HIS A 31 0.04 20.34 11.97
C HIS A 31 1.43 20.12 11.38
N HIS A 32 2.25 21.16 11.34
CA HIS A 32 3.64 21.08 10.92
C HIS A 32 4.53 21.99 11.76
N SER A 33 5.84 21.72 11.76
CA SER A 33 6.83 22.47 12.55
C SER A 33 8.00 22.95 11.66
N PRO A 34 7.78 23.86 10.68
CA PRO A 34 8.78 24.21 9.68
C PRO A 34 10.03 24.90 10.27
N ASN A 35 9.97 25.47 11.45
CA ASN A 35 11.10 26.12 12.15
C ASN A 35 11.15 25.66 13.61
N GLY A 36 10.82 24.40 13.88
CA GLY A 36 10.72 23.86 15.24
C GLY A 36 9.54 24.38 16.04
N ARG A 37 8.67 25.19 15.46
CA ARG A 37 7.44 25.70 16.09
C ARG A 37 6.22 25.09 15.44
N ARG A 38 5.40 24.43 16.25
CA ARG A 38 4.14 23.81 15.81
C ARG A 38 3.18 24.87 15.27
N ALA A 39 2.72 24.69 14.04
CA ALA A 39 1.73 25.51 13.38
C ALA A 39 0.61 24.62 12.78
N THR A 40 -0.61 25.12 12.80
CA THR A 40 -1.75 24.41 12.22
C THR A 40 -1.78 24.59 10.70
N VAL A 41 -1.88 23.51 9.96
CA VAL A 41 -2.21 23.51 8.53
C VAL A 41 -3.72 23.60 8.37
N PHE A 42 -4.43 22.64 8.94
CA PHE A 42 -5.90 22.67 9.02
C PHE A 42 -6.40 21.87 10.23
N THR A 43 -7.61 22.19 10.65
CA THR A 43 -8.45 21.35 11.52
C THR A 43 -9.84 21.22 10.94
N ARG A 44 -10.44 20.05 11.14
CA ARG A 44 -11.83 19.72 10.81
C ARG A 44 -12.51 19.17 12.05
N ASP A 45 -13.68 19.68 12.39
CA ASP A 45 -14.49 19.20 13.51
C ASP A 45 -15.98 19.22 13.13
N GLU A 46 -16.52 18.07 12.79
CA GLU A 46 -17.92 17.92 12.34
C GLU A 46 -18.94 18.20 13.45
N SER A 47 -18.52 18.29 14.73
CA SER A 47 -19.39 18.66 15.84
C SER A 47 -19.78 20.15 15.87
N LYS A 48 -19.06 20.99 15.12
CA LYS A 48 -19.28 22.45 15.10
C LYS A 48 -20.44 22.91 14.23
N GLY A 49 -21.29 22.00 13.80
CA GLY A 49 -22.51 22.28 13.07
C GLY A 49 -22.43 22.02 11.56
N PRO A 50 -23.48 22.35 10.78
CA PRO A 50 -23.57 21.95 9.37
C PRO A 50 -22.77 22.84 8.42
N GLU A 51 -22.41 24.05 8.83
CA GLU A 51 -21.75 25.00 7.95
C GLU A 51 -20.26 24.73 7.82
N LYS A 52 -19.78 24.51 6.61
CA LYS A 52 -18.36 24.19 6.33
C LYS A 52 -17.36 25.19 6.90
N LYS A 53 -17.69 26.48 6.91
CA LYS A 53 -16.85 27.54 7.51
C LYS A 53 -16.62 27.37 9.02
N ASN A 54 -17.55 26.72 9.73
CA ASN A 54 -17.43 26.46 11.17
C ASN A 54 -16.69 25.15 11.45
N ILE A 55 -16.85 24.17 10.55
CA ILE A 55 -16.23 22.85 10.64
C ILE A 55 -14.72 22.93 10.37
N TYR A 56 -14.30 23.72 9.38
CA TYR A 56 -12.92 23.79 8.91
C TYR A 56 -12.22 25.07 9.34
N ASP A 57 -11.08 24.95 10.00
CA ASP A 57 -10.13 26.03 10.23
C ASP A 57 -8.82 25.72 9.49
N CYS A 58 -8.53 26.46 8.43
CA CYS A 58 -7.36 26.27 7.58
C CYS A 58 -6.46 27.50 7.62
N LYS A 59 -5.21 27.34 8.05
CA LYS A 59 -4.27 28.45 8.24
C LYS A 59 -3.29 28.61 7.10
N SER A 60 -2.63 27.51 6.69
CA SER A 60 -1.58 27.56 5.67
C SER A 60 -1.43 26.24 4.93
N GLY A 61 -0.69 26.25 3.81
CA GLY A 61 -0.31 25.04 3.09
C GLY A 61 -1.37 24.45 2.14
N ILE A 62 -2.65 24.68 2.38
CA ILE A 62 -3.73 24.22 1.49
C ILE A 62 -4.32 25.41 0.73
N ARG A 63 -4.07 25.46 -0.59
CA ARG A 63 -4.62 26.53 -1.44
C ARG A 63 -6.13 26.34 -1.63
N ARG A 64 -6.93 27.43 -1.50
CA ARG A 64 -8.39 27.43 -1.63
C ARG A 64 -9.06 26.29 -0.81
N PRO A 65 -8.84 26.27 0.51
CA PRO A 65 -9.29 25.16 1.35
C PRO A 65 -10.81 25.00 1.39
N MET A 66 -11.56 26.09 1.24
CA MET A 66 -13.02 26.04 1.26
C MET A 66 -13.62 25.36 0.01
N ASP A 67 -12.94 25.41 -1.14
CA ASP A 67 -13.33 24.62 -2.33
C ASP A 67 -13.18 23.12 -2.03
N VAL A 68 -12.10 22.75 -1.33
CA VAL A 68 -11.89 21.34 -0.91
C VAL A 68 -12.95 20.94 0.10
N ALA A 69 -13.21 21.77 1.13
CA ALA A 69 -14.21 21.53 2.16
C ALA A 69 -15.61 21.31 1.57
N ALA A 70 -16.01 22.17 0.60
CA ALA A 70 -17.30 22.05 -0.10
C ALA A 70 -17.45 20.70 -0.82
N ASN A 71 -16.36 20.13 -1.33
CA ASN A 71 -16.32 18.87 -2.05
C ASN A 71 -15.91 17.67 -1.17
N THR A 72 -15.78 17.85 0.15
CA THR A 72 -15.43 16.78 1.08
C THR A 72 -16.69 16.27 1.77
N SER A 73 -16.97 14.98 1.57
CA SER A 73 -18.04 14.28 2.29
C SER A 73 -17.62 13.94 3.72
N ARG A 74 -18.57 13.59 4.57
CA ARG A 74 -18.27 13.11 5.93
C ARG A 74 -17.52 11.78 5.96
N LYS A 75 -17.57 11.01 4.87
CA LYS A 75 -16.88 9.70 4.73
C LYS A 75 -15.47 9.81 4.17
N THR A 76 -15.02 11.00 3.79
CA THR A 76 -13.74 11.23 3.11
C THR A 76 -12.86 12.10 3.99
N LEU A 77 -11.59 11.74 4.12
CA LEU A 77 -10.58 12.58 4.75
C LEU A 77 -10.36 13.86 3.91
N PHE A 78 -10.27 15.00 4.57
CA PHE A 78 -10.01 16.28 3.92
C PHE A 78 -8.67 16.30 3.18
N ILE A 79 -7.61 15.73 3.78
CA ILE A 79 -6.29 15.64 3.16
C ILE A 79 -6.33 14.81 1.86
N SER A 80 -7.10 13.71 1.84
CA SER A 80 -7.27 12.87 0.65
C SER A 80 -8.01 13.62 -0.47
N ARG A 81 -9.08 14.35 -0.13
CA ARG A 81 -9.79 15.18 -1.10
C ARG A 81 -8.91 16.32 -1.62
N ALA A 82 -8.15 16.98 -0.74
CA ALA A 82 -7.21 18.02 -1.13
C ALA A 82 -6.15 17.50 -2.10
N SER A 83 -5.62 16.30 -1.87
CA SER A 83 -4.68 15.64 -2.79
C SER A 83 -5.30 15.40 -4.16
N GLN A 84 -6.52 14.83 -4.21
CA GLN A 84 -7.26 14.61 -5.47
C GLN A 84 -7.54 15.91 -6.24
N MET A 85 -7.74 17.02 -5.53
CA MET A 85 -7.95 18.35 -6.10
C MET A 85 -6.65 19.10 -6.41
N GLY A 86 -5.50 18.41 -6.42
CA GLY A 86 -4.23 18.96 -6.84
C GLY A 86 -3.60 19.96 -5.84
N ARG A 87 -3.90 19.86 -4.55
CA ARG A 87 -3.28 20.71 -3.52
C ARG A 87 -1.89 20.16 -3.18
N GLU A 88 -0.85 20.93 -3.47
CA GLU A 88 0.55 20.49 -3.45
C GLU A 88 0.95 19.82 -2.12
N LEU A 89 0.70 20.47 -0.99
CA LEU A 89 1.04 19.89 0.33
C LEU A 89 0.30 18.58 0.57
N ALA A 90 -0.99 18.52 0.22
CA ALA A 90 -1.78 17.31 0.37
C ALA A 90 -1.29 16.17 -0.53
N GLN A 91 -0.87 16.48 -1.75
CA GLN A 91 -0.25 15.49 -2.65
C GLN A 91 1.08 14.98 -2.09
N LYS A 92 1.91 15.85 -1.49
CA LYS A 92 3.16 15.43 -0.83
C LYS A 92 2.87 14.50 0.35
N VAL A 93 1.94 14.85 1.23
CA VAL A 93 1.53 14.01 2.36
C VAL A 93 0.99 12.67 1.88
N PHE A 94 0.11 12.66 0.88
CA PHE A 94 -0.42 11.42 0.31
C PHE A 94 0.68 10.54 -0.27
N ARG A 95 1.60 11.13 -1.04
CA ARG A 95 2.75 10.41 -1.61
C ARG A 95 3.64 9.83 -0.52
N TYR A 96 3.93 10.60 0.54
CA TYR A 96 4.71 10.12 1.68
C TYR A 96 4.09 8.84 2.28
N PHE A 97 2.80 8.83 2.56
CA PHE A 97 2.14 7.63 3.08
C PHE A 97 2.15 6.48 2.08
N ASN A 98 1.92 6.76 0.80
CA ASN A 98 1.90 5.72 -0.24
C ASN A 98 3.27 5.09 -0.50
N GLU A 99 4.35 5.85 -0.36
CA GLU A 99 5.72 5.40 -0.63
C GLU A 99 6.40 4.80 0.61
N GLN A 100 6.11 5.35 1.80
CA GLN A 100 6.80 4.95 3.03
C GLN A 100 6.12 3.80 3.77
N PHE A 101 4.81 3.59 3.59
CA PHE A 101 4.09 2.55 4.29
C PHE A 101 3.86 1.34 3.40
N VAL A 102 4.28 0.19 3.88
CA VAL A 102 4.03 -1.11 3.26
C VAL A 102 3.07 -1.88 4.14
N LEU A 103 1.90 -2.18 3.61
CA LEU A 103 0.95 -3.10 4.26
C LEU A 103 1.34 -4.51 3.86
N TYR A 104 1.59 -5.37 4.84
CA TYR A 104 1.82 -6.78 4.58
C TYR A 104 0.46 -7.45 4.31
N PHE A 105 0.19 -7.68 3.03
CA PHE A 105 -0.93 -8.50 2.58
C PHE A 105 -0.38 -9.71 1.82
N ALA A 106 -1.12 -10.80 1.89
CA ALA A 106 -0.77 -12.03 1.16
C ALA A 106 -0.84 -11.89 -0.38
N ASN A 107 -1.30 -10.75 -0.90
CA ASN A 107 -1.42 -10.49 -2.32
C ASN A 107 -0.29 -9.57 -2.80
N TYR A 108 0.68 -10.15 -3.48
CA TYR A 108 1.80 -9.42 -4.07
C TYR A 108 1.50 -9.03 -5.51
N ASN A 109 1.88 -7.80 -5.87
CA ASN A 109 1.88 -7.37 -7.26
C ASN A 109 3.05 -8.07 -8.00
N THR A 110 2.76 -8.71 -9.12
CA THR A 110 3.70 -9.46 -9.97
C THR A 110 4.95 -8.64 -10.31
N ASP A 111 4.76 -7.39 -10.79
CA ASP A 111 5.86 -6.52 -11.22
C ASP A 111 6.77 -6.13 -10.04
N MET A 112 6.19 -5.95 -8.85
CA MET A 112 6.93 -5.68 -7.63
C MET A 112 7.79 -6.88 -7.24
N VAL A 113 7.23 -8.09 -7.25
CA VAL A 113 7.96 -9.31 -6.88
C VAL A 113 9.11 -9.56 -7.85
N GLU A 114 8.88 -9.44 -9.16
CA GLU A 114 9.91 -9.62 -10.19
C GLU A 114 11.09 -8.67 -9.95
N ARG A 115 10.82 -7.38 -9.81
CA ARG A 115 11.84 -6.38 -9.52
C ARG A 115 12.60 -6.64 -8.21
N LEU A 116 11.89 -6.92 -7.12
CA LEU A 116 12.52 -7.17 -5.81
C LEU A 116 13.37 -8.44 -5.84
N LEU A 117 12.93 -9.45 -6.56
CA LEU A 117 13.68 -10.70 -6.73
C LEU A 117 14.96 -10.46 -7.54
N GLU A 118 14.90 -9.72 -8.65
CA GLU A 118 16.07 -9.36 -9.44
C GLU A 118 17.10 -8.56 -8.63
N GLU A 119 16.63 -7.52 -7.91
CA GLU A 119 17.48 -6.63 -7.13
C GLU A 119 18.08 -7.28 -5.87
N ASN A 120 17.46 -8.33 -5.32
CA ASN A 120 17.78 -8.86 -3.99
C ASN A 120 17.98 -10.37 -3.93
N ARG A 121 18.20 -11.00 -5.06
CA ARG A 121 18.25 -12.45 -5.19
C ARG A 121 19.25 -13.12 -4.24
N GLU A 122 20.48 -12.59 -4.14
CA GLU A 122 21.51 -13.15 -3.25
C GLU A 122 21.15 -13.03 -1.78
N GLN A 123 20.61 -11.87 -1.37
CA GLN A 123 20.17 -11.65 0.00
C GLN A 123 19.04 -12.63 0.36
N LEU A 124 18.08 -12.79 -0.53
CA LEU A 124 16.97 -13.71 -0.34
C LEU A 124 17.44 -15.17 -0.23
N LEU A 125 18.33 -15.62 -1.11
CA LEU A 125 18.91 -16.97 -1.06
C LEU A 125 19.70 -17.19 0.25
N ASN A 126 20.42 -16.19 0.75
CA ASN A 126 21.11 -16.29 2.02
C ASN A 126 20.15 -16.47 3.19
N VAL A 127 19.05 -15.73 3.21
CA VAL A 127 18.02 -15.87 4.26
C VAL A 127 17.35 -17.24 4.20
N LEU A 128 16.97 -17.72 3.01
CA LEU A 128 16.38 -19.05 2.84
C LEU A 128 17.31 -20.16 3.32
N ARG A 129 18.63 -20.04 3.08
CA ARG A 129 19.62 -21.00 3.61
C ARG A 129 19.71 -20.98 5.14
N ILE A 130 19.63 -19.79 5.76
CA ILE A 130 19.65 -19.65 7.23
C ILE A 130 18.39 -20.30 7.82
N ALA A 131 17.27 -20.23 7.14
CA ALA A 131 16.00 -20.85 7.54
C ALA A 131 15.91 -22.36 7.21
N ASP A 132 17.05 -23.00 6.93
CA ASP A 132 17.17 -24.43 6.62
C ASP A 132 16.44 -24.88 5.33
N SER A 133 16.27 -23.96 4.39
CA SER A 133 15.80 -24.30 3.05
C SER A 133 16.96 -24.85 2.21
N ASP A 134 16.71 -25.91 1.48
CA ASP A 134 17.70 -26.49 0.55
C ASP A 134 17.70 -25.82 -0.83
N ILE A 135 16.95 -24.73 -1.01
CA ILE A 135 16.90 -23.91 -2.21
C ILE A 135 18.24 -23.25 -2.43
N ILE A 136 18.88 -23.54 -3.56
CA ILE A 136 20.18 -23.00 -3.96
C ILE A 136 20.10 -21.92 -5.02
N ASN A 137 19.01 -21.90 -5.78
CA ASN A 137 18.77 -20.93 -6.83
C ASN A 137 17.28 -20.69 -7.08
N ILE A 138 16.96 -19.47 -7.53
CA ILE A 138 15.58 -19.05 -7.88
C ILE A 138 15.66 -18.30 -9.19
N ASN A 139 14.80 -18.59 -10.12
CA ASN A 139 14.60 -17.83 -11.36
C ASN A 139 13.17 -17.33 -11.44
N SER A 140 13.00 -16.20 -12.10
CA SER A 140 11.68 -15.66 -12.45
C SER A 140 11.62 -15.36 -13.94
N ARG A 141 10.44 -15.51 -14.53
CA ARG A 141 10.13 -15.08 -15.88
C ARG A 141 8.68 -14.66 -15.97
N SER A 142 8.38 -13.70 -16.82
CA SER A 142 7.01 -13.31 -17.13
C SER A 142 6.51 -14.15 -18.31
N GLU A 143 5.38 -14.82 -18.14
CA GLU A 143 4.69 -15.58 -19.18
C GLU A 143 3.32 -14.98 -19.45
N GLN A 144 2.92 -14.92 -20.73
CA GLN A 144 1.56 -14.51 -21.08
C GLN A 144 0.63 -15.73 -20.90
N ARG A 145 -0.32 -15.63 -19.97
CA ARG A 145 -1.37 -16.64 -19.80
C ARG A 145 -2.71 -16.12 -20.27
N SER A 146 -3.42 -16.98 -20.99
CA SER A 146 -4.79 -16.70 -21.44
C SER A 146 -5.79 -17.10 -20.36
N TYR A 147 -6.61 -16.16 -19.97
CA TYR A 147 -7.72 -16.39 -19.03
C TYR A 147 -9.04 -16.19 -19.77
N THR A 148 -9.93 -17.14 -19.65
CA THR A 148 -11.31 -16.98 -20.13
C THR A 148 -12.15 -16.38 -19.02
N THR A 149 -12.63 -15.16 -19.21
CA THR A 149 -13.55 -14.51 -18.28
C THR A 149 -14.96 -14.65 -18.81
N ALA A 150 -15.84 -15.24 -18.04
CA ALA A 150 -17.28 -15.28 -18.33
C ALA A 150 -17.99 -14.13 -17.64
N ILE A 151 -18.73 -13.33 -18.39
CA ILE A 151 -19.60 -12.29 -17.85
C ILE A 151 -21.02 -12.90 -17.72
N PHE A 152 -21.56 -12.86 -16.52
CA PHE A 152 -22.90 -13.38 -16.22
C PHE A 152 -23.92 -12.24 -16.15
N ASP A 153 -25.11 -12.46 -16.68
CA ASP A 153 -26.24 -11.53 -16.51
C ASP A 153 -26.95 -11.83 -15.19
N PRO A 154 -26.86 -10.93 -14.19
CA PRO A 154 -27.52 -11.13 -12.89
C PRO A 154 -29.09 -11.06 -12.99
N GLN A 155 -29.61 -10.53 -14.09
CA GLN A 155 -31.07 -10.39 -14.29
C GLN A 155 -31.68 -11.56 -15.07
N ASN A 156 -30.86 -12.41 -15.68
CA ASN A 156 -31.33 -13.47 -16.56
C ASN A 156 -30.74 -14.87 -16.17
N ASN A 157 -31.10 -15.34 -14.98
CA ASN A 157 -30.72 -16.66 -14.44
C ASN A 157 -29.21 -17.02 -14.54
N ASN A 158 -28.34 -16.02 -14.41
CA ASN A 158 -26.88 -16.21 -14.54
C ASN A 158 -26.43 -16.83 -15.87
N ASN A 159 -27.13 -16.56 -16.96
CA ASN A 159 -26.67 -16.97 -18.28
C ASN A 159 -25.41 -16.21 -18.66
N ILE A 160 -24.47 -16.92 -19.32
CA ILE A 160 -23.23 -16.32 -19.83
C ILE A 160 -23.60 -15.38 -20.98
N VAL A 161 -23.27 -14.08 -20.79
CA VAL A 161 -23.51 -13.04 -21.79
C VAL A 161 -22.34 -12.92 -22.76
N SER A 162 -21.12 -13.04 -22.26
CA SER A 162 -19.93 -13.05 -23.10
C SER A 162 -18.80 -13.85 -22.47
N MET A 163 -17.91 -14.36 -23.32
CA MET A 163 -16.64 -14.98 -22.91
C MET A 163 -15.51 -14.22 -23.61
N ASP A 164 -14.67 -13.57 -22.81
CA ASP A 164 -13.51 -12.86 -23.30
C ASP A 164 -12.23 -13.61 -22.95
N ASN A 165 -11.36 -13.80 -23.92
CA ASN A 165 -10.02 -14.32 -23.68
C ASN A 165 -9.08 -13.14 -23.42
N ILE A 166 -8.68 -12.97 -22.16
CA ILE A 166 -7.76 -11.91 -21.74
C ILE A 166 -6.39 -12.53 -21.55
N GLN A 167 -5.38 -12.00 -22.24
CA GLN A 167 -3.99 -12.32 -21.94
C GLN A 167 -3.46 -11.40 -20.84
N LYS A 168 -2.96 -12.01 -19.78
CA LYS A 168 -2.30 -11.28 -18.68
C LYS A 168 -0.91 -11.84 -18.46
N PRO A 169 0.09 -10.96 -18.21
CA PRO A 169 1.39 -11.43 -17.78
C PRO A 169 1.23 -12.09 -16.40
N GLN A 170 1.82 -13.27 -16.25
CA GLN A 170 1.93 -13.98 -14.99
C GLN A 170 3.39 -14.22 -14.68
N LEU A 171 3.80 -13.91 -13.47
CA LEU A 171 5.12 -14.22 -12.98
C LEU A 171 5.19 -15.73 -12.67
N VAL A 172 6.13 -16.40 -13.29
CA VAL A 172 6.48 -17.80 -13.01
C VAL A 172 7.81 -17.78 -12.27
N ILE A 173 7.82 -18.33 -11.07
CA ILE A 173 9.02 -18.48 -10.24
C ILE A 173 9.36 -19.96 -10.22
N THR A 174 10.65 -20.27 -10.41
CA THR A 174 11.16 -21.64 -10.33
C THR A 174 12.32 -21.70 -9.33
N THR A 175 12.38 -22.79 -8.58
CA THR A 175 13.41 -23.06 -7.57
C THR A 175 14.29 -24.22 -7.99
N TYR A 176 15.51 -24.24 -7.47
CA TYR A 176 16.49 -25.32 -7.66
C TYR A 176 17.01 -25.74 -6.30
N HIS A 177 17.04 -27.04 -6.04
CA HIS A 177 17.41 -27.60 -4.76
C HIS A 177 18.80 -28.22 -4.78
N ARG A 178 19.46 -28.25 -3.63
CA ARG A 178 20.84 -28.76 -3.46
C ARG A 178 20.98 -30.21 -3.93
N ASN A 179 19.97 -31.05 -3.67
CA ASN A 179 20.00 -32.46 -3.99
C ASN A 179 19.77 -32.74 -5.50
N ASN A 180 19.16 -31.79 -6.23
CA ASN A 180 18.90 -31.89 -7.68
C ASN A 180 19.14 -30.52 -8.37
N PRO A 181 20.38 -30.05 -8.46
CA PRO A 181 20.67 -28.69 -8.91
C PRO A 181 20.35 -28.42 -10.39
N SER A 182 20.16 -29.48 -11.20
CA SER A 182 19.78 -29.37 -12.60
C SER A 182 18.28 -29.44 -12.87
N VAL A 183 17.47 -29.75 -11.85
CA VAL A 183 16.02 -29.87 -11.99
C VAL A 183 15.38 -28.62 -11.39
N SER A 184 14.52 -27.97 -12.16
CA SER A 184 13.70 -26.85 -11.69
C SER A 184 12.36 -27.36 -11.17
N PHE A 185 11.93 -26.80 -10.06
CA PHE A 185 10.60 -27.01 -9.48
C PHE A 185 9.78 -25.75 -9.64
N ASP A 186 8.49 -25.89 -9.83
CA ASP A 186 7.57 -24.77 -9.77
C ASP A 186 7.52 -24.26 -8.30
N PHE A 187 7.54 -22.95 -8.11
CA PHE A 187 7.48 -22.37 -6.77
C PHE A 187 6.19 -22.74 -6.00
N ASP A 188 5.12 -23.06 -6.74
CA ASP A 188 3.88 -23.51 -6.13
C ASP A 188 3.99 -24.94 -5.53
N GLU A 189 5.03 -25.70 -5.89
CA GLU A 189 5.35 -27.02 -5.32
C GLU A 189 6.11 -26.91 -3.98
N GLU A 190 6.62 -25.73 -3.64
CA GLU A 190 7.26 -25.48 -2.36
C GLU A 190 6.28 -25.56 -1.19
N SER A 191 6.80 -25.87 -0.01
CA SER A 191 5.98 -25.86 1.20
C SER A 191 5.36 -24.47 1.43
N GLU A 192 4.17 -24.44 2.04
CA GLU A 192 3.51 -23.17 2.36
C GLU A 192 4.39 -22.29 3.26
N GLY A 193 5.12 -22.88 4.22
CA GLY A 193 6.08 -22.17 5.07
C GLY A 193 7.21 -21.53 4.26
N THR A 194 7.78 -22.26 3.28
CA THR A 194 8.82 -21.73 2.39
C THR A 194 8.30 -20.57 1.54
N ARG A 195 7.10 -20.70 0.99
CA ARG A 195 6.47 -19.65 0.20
C ARG A 195 6.16 -18.40 1.01
N ARG A 196 5.59 -18.55 2.21
CA ARG A 196 5.35 -17.44 3.14
C ARG A 196 6.65 -16.75 3.54
N LEU A 197 7.68 -17.50 3.90
CA LEU A 197 9.00 -16.97 4.25
C LEU A 197 9.61 -16.18 3.09
N PHE A 198 9.55 -16.71 1.88
CA PHE A 198 10.05 -16.05 0.67
C PHE A 198 9.44 -14.65 0.49
N PHE A 199 8.12 -14.55 0.47
CA PHE A 199 7.44 -13.27 0.29
C PHE A 199 7.67 -12.31 1.45
N MET A 200 7.65 -12.80 2.69
CA MET A 200 7.94 -11.99 3.86
C MET A 200 9.35 -11.42 3.80
N MET A 201 10.34 -12.21 3.41
CA MET A 201 11.73 -11.76 3.33
C MET A 201 11.96 -10.78 2.20
N LEU A 202 11.34 -10.95 1.03
CA LEU A 202 11.38 -9.94 -0.04
C LEU A 202 10.85 -8.60 0.46
N THR A 203 9.74 -8.61 1.18
CA THR A 203 9.14 -7.40 1.76
C THR A 203 10.07 -6.76 2.80
N ILE A 204 10.65 -7.55 3.72
CA ILE A 204 11.57 -7.05 4.74
C ILE A 204 12.83 -6.46 4.11
N ILE A 205 13.40 -7.11 3.10
CA ILE A 205 14.58 -6.59 2.39
C ILE A 205 14.27 -5.24 1.74
N ASP A 206 13.14 -5.10 1.06
CA ASP A 206 12.71 -3.83 0.47
C ASP A 206 12.55 -2.73 1.53
N ILE A 207 11.92 -3.05 2.65
CA ILE A 207 11.70 -2.12 3.77
C ILE A 207 13.02 -1.64 4.35
N VAL A 208 13.94 -2.55 4.63
CA VAL A 208 15.26 -2.20 5.21
C VAL A 208 16.08 -1.35 4.24
N LYS A 209 16.12 -1.73 2.95
CA LYS A 209 16.87 -0.98 1.93
C LYS A 209 16.33 0.43 1.70
N ASN A 210 15.03 0.60 1.74
CA ASN A 210 14.36 1.85 1.37
C ASN A 210 13.84 2.65 2.58
N ASN A 211 14.23 2.26 3.81
CA ASN A 211 13.81 2.89 5.06
C ASN A 211 12.28 3.06 5.16
N LYS A 212 11.53 2.05 4.74
CA LYS A 212 10.08 2.03 4.78
C LYS A 212 9.54 1.56 6.13
N ILE A 213 8.26 1.71 6.35
CA ILE A 213 7.54 1.29 7.55
C ILE A 213 6.65 0.12 7.17
N LEU A 214 6.83 -1.02 7.83
CA LEU A 214 5.97 -2.19 7.68
C LEU A 214 4.80 -2.12 8.66
N LEU A 215 3.59 -2.22 8.13
CA LEU A 215 2.40 -2.43 8.91
C LEU A 215 1.94 -3.89 8.73
N VAL A 216 1.91 -4.62 9.83
CA VAL A 216 1.48 -6.02 9.86
C VAL A 216 0.30 -6.13 10.80
N ASP A 217 -0.78 -6.70 10.30
CA ASP A 217 -1.93 -7.09 11.10
C ASP A 217 -1.89 -8.61 11.20
N GLU A 218 -1.76 -9.15 12.42
CA GLU A 218 -1.66 -10.57 12.75
C GLU A 218 -0.52 -11.32 12.01
N ILE A 219 0.59 -11.54 12.71
CA ILE A 219 1.65 -12.47 12.25
C ILE A 219 1.33 -13.83 12.87
N GLU A 220 0.61 -14.68 12.17
CA GLU A 220 0.44 -16.10 12.51
C GLU A 220 1.38 -16.97 11.67
#